data_40a1f8ce899125dbccebea160ab025ba
#
_entry.id   40a1f8ce899125dbccebea160ab025ba
#
_cell.length_a   1.000
_cell.length_b   1.000
_cell.length_c   1.000
_cell.angle_alpha   90.00
_cell.angle_beta   90.00
_cell.angle_gamma   90.00
#
_symmetry.space_group_name_H-M   'P 1'
#
loop_
_entity.id
_entity.type
_entity.pdbx_description
1 polymer ?
#
loop_
_entity_poly.entity_id
_entity_poly.type
_entity_poly.pdbx_seq_one_letter_code
_entity_poly.pdbx_strand_id
1 'polypeptide(L)'
;MITMIDVLVYYSRSVIAKEIADFSRNRWIALQCKQISRDGRPIIVRYFKEKPLIIQNAREVYRLLKTFKRLKPRTFYASANVYNDLSTKEAVLDYFDNVIARTPTWDIDSEYSQWKYTLEVARLIVDELEKEGLSKSVYLKWSGNGIHVHVHEKAFSDEIYTRIKPIDIGFSVVEYILRKISDKIYLINQKYGLTNPIKVENLMDPQRIFTAPLSLHKTLDVACICFKPDEIDNFDISWTNPEKPRHNPDWRKYIKGEGDELA
;
A
#
# COMPACT_ATOMS: atom_id res chain seq x y z
N MET A 1 20.57 22.58 5.81
CA MET A 1 20.86 21.32 6.53
C MET A 1 19.58 20.48 6.50
N ILE A 2 19.57 19.37 5.75
CA ILE A 2 18.42 18.44 5.79
C ILE A 2 18.52 17.73 7.13
N THR A 3 17.65 18.09 8.06
CA THR A 3 17.60 17.47 9.39
C THR A 3 17.11 16.03 9.18
N MET A 4 17.97 15.05 9.42
CA MET A 4 17.64 13.64 9.32
C MET A 4 16.51 13.33 10.30
N ILE A 5 15.40 12.77 9.82
CA ILE A 5 14.20 12.48 10.64
C ILE A 5 14.59 11.51 11.76
N ASP A 6 14.30 11.90 13.00
CA ASP A 6 14.31 10.95 14.13
C ASP A 6 13.08 10.04 14.01
N VAL A 7 13.35 8.80 13.63
CA VAL A 7 12.33 7.78 13.40
C VAL A 7 11.51 7.50 14.66
N LEU A 8 12.11 7.51 15.84
CA LEU A 8 11.40 7.25 17.10
C LEU A 8 10.47 8.40 17.46
N VAL A 9 10.95 9.64 17.29
CA VAL A 9 10.14 10.84 17.49
C VAL A 9 8.99 10.89 16.50
N TYR A 10 9.25 10.58 15.22
CA TYR A 10 8.22 10.55 14.20
C TYR A 10 7.08 9.59 14.56
N TYR A 11 7.39 8.33 14.86
CA TYR A 11 6.39 7.31 15.17
C TYR A 11 5.80 7.40 16.58
N SER A 12 6.34 8.25 17.45
CA SER A 12 5.73 8.54 18.76
C SER A 12 4.47 9.41 18.66
N ARG A 13 4.26 10.05 17.50
CA ARG A 13 3.05 10.84 17.21
C ARG A 13 1.84 9.90 17.13
N SER A 14 0.86 10.12 18.02
CA SER A 14 -0.30 9.23 18.19
C SER A 14 -1.11 9.03 16.88
N VAL A 15 -1.25 10.09 16.09
CA VAL A 15 -1.94 10.04 14.79
C VAL A 15 -1.24 9.05 13.85
N ILE A 16 0.09 9.10 13.76
CA ILE A 16 0.88 8.23 12.88
C ILE A 16 0.76 6.77 13.31
N ALA A 17 0.99 6.52 14.60
CA ALA A 17 0.91 5.16 15.13
C ALA A 17 -0.50 4.56 15.00
N LYS A 18 -1.56 5.38 15.14
CA LYS A 18 -2.94 4.97 14.93
C LYS A 18 -3.22 4.62 13.48
N GLU A 19 -2.79 5.45 12.51
CA GLU A 19 -2.97 5.18 11.08
C GLU A 19 -2.34 3.84 10.67
N ILE A 20 -1.09 3.62 11.10
CA ILE A 20 -0.40 2.36 10.83
C ILE A 20 -1.16 1.18 11.45
N ALA A 21 -1.59 1.30 12.69
CA ALA A 21 -2.32 0.23 13.37
C ALA A 21 -3.67 -0.08 12.71
N ASP A 22 -4.41 0.95 12.30
CA ASP A 22 -5.69 0.79 11.63
C ASP A 22 -5.56 0.08 10.27
N PHE A 23 -4.54 0.44 9.48
CA PHE A 23 -4.24 -0.23 8.20
C PHE A 23 -3.74 -1.67 8.39
N SER A 24 -3.09 -1.94 9.52
CA SER A 24 -2.44 -3.22 9.82
C SER A 24 -3.39 -4.29 10.36
N ARG A 25 -4.66 -3.95 10.61
CA ARG A 25 -5.63 -4.90 11.18
C ARG A 25 -5.78 -6.14 10.31
N ASN A 26 -5.63 -7.31 10.92
CA ASN A 26 -5.71 -8.60 10.25
C ASN A 26 -4.77 -8.74 9.04
N ARG A 27 -3.66 -7.99 9.03
CA ARG A 27 -2.65 -8.05 7.98
C ARG A 27 -1.31 -8.49 8.55
N TRP A 28 -0.60 -9.28 7.78
CA TRP A 28 0.77 -9.67 8.09
C TRP A 28 1.70 -8.48 7.86
N ILE A 29 2.50 -8.15 8.88
CA ILE A 29 3.37 -6.96 8.89
C ILE A 29 4.78 -7.32 8.48
N ALA A 30 5.40 -6.39 7.75
CA ALA A 30 6.84 -6.40 7.52
C ALA A 30 7.44 -5.06 7.96
N LEU A 31 8.61 -5.14 8.59
CA LEU A 31 9.35 -3.98 9.07
C LEU A 31 10.68 -3.91 8.34
N GLN A 32 10.84 -2.92 7.44
CA GLN A 32 12.12 -2.71 6.77
C GLN A 32 13.04 -1.87 7.63
N CYS A 33 14.28 -2.35 7.73
CA CYS A 33 15.34 -1.75 8.53
C CYS A 33 16.42 -1.12 7.64
N LYS A 34 17.14 -0.12 8.18
CA LYS A 34 18.29 0.48 7.49
C LYS A 34 19.52 -0.44 7.49
N GLN A 35 19.59 -1.39 8.43
CA GLN A 35 20.67 -2.36 8.46
C GLN A 35 20.62 -3.28 7.24
N ILE A 36 21.79 -3.54 6.68
CA ILE A 36 21.98 -4.38 5.50
C ILE A 36 22.42 -5.77 5.96
N SER A 37 21.88 -6.81 5.35
CA SER A 37 22.26 -8.20 5.55
C SER A 37 23.60 -8.52 4.86
N ARG A 38 24.14 -9.72 5.06
CA ARG A 38 25.42 -10.15 4.47
C ARG A 38 25.44 -10.16 2.93
N ASP A 39 24.27 -10.33 2.31
CA ASP A 39 24.07 -10.33 0.86
C ASP A 39 23.82 -8.92 0.28
N GLY A 40 24.04 -7.86 1.07
CA GLY A 40 23.93 -6.47 0.62
C GLY A 40 22.50 -5.93 0.53
N ARG A 41 21.48 -6.68 0.99
CA ARG A 41 20.07 -6.26 0.93
C ARG A 41 19.59 -5.67 2.25
N PRO A 42 18.70 -4.68 2.24
CA PRO A 42 18.05 -4.20 3.46
C PRO A 42 17.30 -5.32 4.18
N ILE A 43 17.46 -5.38 5.50
CA ILE A 43 16.76 -6.39 6.31
C ILE A 43 15.28 -6.05 6.38
N ILE A 44 14.44 -7.03 6.03
CA ILE A 44 12.99 -6.98 6.20
C ILE A 44 12.59 -8.04 7.23
N VAL A 45 12.08 -7.58 8.37
CA VAL A 45 11.63 -8.46 9.45
C VAL A 45 10.14 -8.74 9.28
N ARG A 46 9.77 -10.00 9.16
CA ARG A 46 8.37 -10.46 9.06
C ARG A 46 7.95 -11.35 10.24
N TYR A 47 8.93 -11.84 11.00
CA TYR A 47 8.73 -12.77 12.12
C TYR A 47 9.52 -12.32 13.34
N PHE A 48 9.00 -12.64 14.51
CA PHE A 48 9.72 -12.53 15.77
C PHE A 48 9.49 -13.80 16.60
N LYS A 49 10.55 -14.52 16.95
CA LYS A 49 10.47 -15.82 17.65
C LYS A 49 9.48 -16.76 16.96
N GLU A 50 9.68 -16.99 15.66
CA GLU A 50 8.85 -17.83 14.76
C GLU A 50 7.38 -17.39 14.60
N LYS A 51 6.96 -16.30 15.24
CA LYS A 51 5.60 -15.75 15.10
C LYS A 51 5.57 -14.62 14.08
N PRO A 52 4.55 -14.56 13.21
CA PRO A 52 4.34 -13.45 12.30
C PRO A 52 4.27 -12.11 13.05
N LEU A 53 4.82 -11.04 12.46
CA LEU A 53 4.63 -9.71 13.01
C LEU A 53 3.20 -9.24 12.76
N ILE A 54 2.57 -8.77 13.81
CA ILE A 54 1.23 -8.17 13.78
C ILE A 54 1.23 -6.83 14.52
N ILE A 55 0.30 -5.97 14.18
CA ILE A 55 0.01 -4.70 14.88
C ILE A 55 -1.49 -4.64 15.12
N GLN A 56 -1.91 -4.77 16.36
CA GLN A 56 -3.32 -4.72 16.78
C GLN A 56 -3.72 -3.34 17.30
N ASN A 57 -2.76 -2.54 17.75
CA ASN A 57 -2.98 -1.20 18.30
C ASN A 57 -1.75 -0.31 18.14
N ALA A 58 -1.93 1.00 18.33
CA ALA A 58 -0.88 2.01 18.15
C ALA A 58 0.36 1.80 19.04
N ARG A 59 0.23 1.21 20.22
CA ARG A 59 1.37 0.96 21.13
C ARG A 59 2.33 -0.06 20.58
N GLU A 60 1.85 -0.96 19.74
CA GLU A 60 2.67 -2.02 19.12
C GLU A 60 3.61 -1.48 18.06
N VAL A 61 3.25 -0.40 17.37
CA VAL A 61 4.15 0.29 16.44
C VAL A 61 5.45 0.68 17.18
N TYR A 62 5.30 1.33 18.32
CA TYR A 62 6.45 1.75 19.12
C TYR A 62 7.20 0.57 19.77
N ARG A 63 6.45 -0.46 20.18
CA ARG A 63 7.05 -1.71 20.72
C ARG A 63 7.94 -2.37 19.68
N LEU A 64 7.51 -2.50 18.44
CA LEU A 64 8.29 -3.10 17.35
C LEU A 64 9.56 -2.29 17.07
N LEU A 65 9.46 -0.96 17.02
CA LEU A 65 10.65 -0.10 16.85
C LEU A 65 11.69 -0.32 17.97
N LYS A 66 11.25 -0.45 19.22
CA LYS A 66 12.15 -0.73 20.34
C LYS A 66 12.75 -2.13 20.27
N THR A 67 11.92 -3.14 19.96
CA THR A 67 12.35 -4.54 19.85
C THR A 67 13.45 -4.70 18.81
N PHE A 68 13.29 -4.06 17.66
CA PHE A 68 14.25 -4.16 16.55
C PHE A 68 15.23 -2.99 16.45
N LYS A 69 15.38 -2.18 17.52
CA LYS A 69 16.24 -0.98 17.53
C LYS A 69 17.62 -1.19 16.92
N ARG A 70 18.26 -2.34 17.18
CA ARG A 70 19.60 -2.66 16.66
C ARG A 70 19.63 -2.75 15.14
N LEU A 71 18.54 -3.13 14.50
CA LEU A 71 18.40 -3.21 13.04
C LEU A 71 18.06 -1.87 12.39
N LYS A 72 17.85 -0.81 13.19
CA LYS A 72 17.46 0.54 12.71
C LYS A 72 16.18 0.51 11.85
N PRO A 73 15.03 0.06 12.42
CA PRO A 73 13.76 -0.03 11.71
C PRO A 73 13.31 1.34 11.18
N ARG A 74 12.66 1.34 10.02
CA ARG A 74 12.20 2.59 9.39
C ARG A 74 10.81 2.50 8.79
N THR A 75 10.54 1.50 7.94
CA THR A 75 9.30 1.44 7.16
C THR A 75 8.42 0.29 7.61
N PHE A 76 7.16 0.60 7.89
CA PHE A 76 6.14 -0.40 8.13
C PHE A 76 5.41 -0.71 6.84
N TYR A 77 5.31 -2.00 6.53
CA TYR A 77 4.49 -2.55 5.47
C TYR A 77 3.42 -3.44 6.06
N ALA A 78 2.30 -3.56 5.35
CA ALA A 78 1.29 -4.55 5.63
C ALA A 78 0.93 -5.32 4.35
N SER A 79 0.53 -6.57 4.49
CA SER A 79 0.14 -7.42 3.36
C SER A 79 -1.06 -6.85 2.60
N ALA A 80 -1.12 -7.11 1.29
CA ALA A 80 -2.32 -6.89 0.49
C ALA A 80 -3.49 -7.75 0.98
N ASN A 81 -3.16 -8.93 1.51
CA ASN A 81 -4.11 -9.87 2.07
C ASN A 81 -4.58 -9.46 3.47
N VAL A 82 -5.84 -9.75 3.74
CA VAL A 82 -6.45 -9.77 5.06
C VAL A 82 -6.63 -11.22 5.46
N TYR A 83 -6.18 -11.58 6.66
CA TYR A 83 -6.12 -12.96 7.15
C TYR A 83 -7.16 -13.20 8.25
N ASN A 84 -7.66 -14.41 8.30
CA ASN A 84 -8.47 -14.90 9.41
C ASN A 84 -7.60 -15.20 10.65
N ASP A 85 -6.43 -15.84 10.44
CA ASP A 85 -5.48 -16.20 11.49
C ASP A 85 -4.06 -15.73 11.16
N LEU A 86 -3.40 -15.12 12.15
CA LEU A 86 -2.01 -14.65 12.07
C LEU A 86 -1.16 -15.20 13.24
N SER A 87 -1.58 -16.31 13.84
CA SER A 87 -0.95 -16.85 15.06
C SER A 87 0.34 -17.60 14.79
N THR A 88 0.48 -18.25 13.62
CA THR A 88 1.62 -19.09 13.26
C THR A 88 2.16 -18.77 11.87
N LYS A 89 3.36 -19.29 11.60
CA LYS A 89 4.01 -19.16 10.29
C LYS A 89 3.24 -19.95 9.21
N GLU A 90 2.76 -21.10 9.56
CA GLU A 90 1.97 -21.97 8.68
C GLU A 90 0.67 -21.28 8.28
N ALA A 91 -0.02 -20.66 9.23
CA ALA A 91 -1.26 -19.92 8.98
C ALA A 91 -1.06 -18.79 7.95
N VAL A 92 -0.03 -17.94 8.08
CA VAL A 92 0.19 -16.85 7.12
C VAL A 92 0.67 -17.32 5.75
N LEU A 93 1.12 -18.56 5.61
CA LEU A 93 1.51 -19.17 4.34
C LEU A 93 0.37 -19.97 3.69
N ASP A 94 -0.73 -20.18 4.40
CA ASP A 94 -1.95 -20.75 3.87
C ASP A 94 -2.76 -19.65 3.14
N TYR A 95 -2.37 -19.39 1.90
CA TYR A 95 -3.05 -18.33 1.10
C TYR A 95 -4.41 -18.76 0.58
N PHE A 96 -4.71 -20.03 0.60
CA PHE A 96 -5.92 -20.57 0.01
C PHE A 96 -7.09 -20.53 0.98
N ASP A 97 -6.89 -20.92 2.24
CA ASP A 97 -7.97 -21.06 3.22
C ASP A 97 -7.96 -19.97 4.29
N ASN A 98 -6.81 -19.32 4.52
CA ASN A 98 -6.65 -18.32 5.56
C ASN A 98 -6.78 -16.86 5.09
N VAL A 99 -6.70 -16.58 3.77
CA VAL A 99 -6.93 -15.24 3.23
C VAL A 99 -8.43 -15.02 3.03
N ILE A 100 -9.00 -14.08 3.78
CA ILE A 100 -10.46 -13.77 3.76
C ILE A 100 -10.82 -12.57 2.89
N ALA A 101 -9.86 -11.73 2.57
CA ALA A 101 -10.01 -10.62 1.63
C ALA A 101 -8.65 -10.18 1.10
N ARG A 102 -8.62 -9.49 -0.04
CA ARG A 102 -7.42 -8.89 -0.61
C ARG A 102 -7.74 -7.52 -1.19
N THR A 103 -6.86 -6.56 -0.98
CA THR A 103 -6.95 -5.22 -1.56
C THR A 103 -6.43 -5.25 -3.00
N PRO A 104 -7.27 -5.13 -4.05
CA PRO A 104 -6.79 -4.92 -5.41
C PRO A 104 -5.96 -3.66 -5.48
N THR A 105 -4.79 -3.74 -6.12
CA THR A 105 -3.82 -2.63 -6.10
C THR A 105 -3.09 -2.54 -7.42
N TRP A 106 -3.16 -1.38 -8.06
CA TRP A 106 -2.30 -0.98 -9.17
C TRP A 106 -1.08 -0.29 -8.59
N ASP A 107 0.07 -0.96 -8.69
CA ASP A 107 1.36 -0.46 -8.22
C ASP A 107 2.04 0.28 -9.37
N ILE A 108 2.05 1.61 -9.31
CA ILE A 108 2.58 2.48 -10.34
C ILE A 108 3.98 2.89 -9.94
N ASP A 109 4.97 2.21 -10.51
CA ASP A 109 6.38 2.50 -10.30
C ASP A 109 6.87 3.62 -11.23
N SER A 110 7.56 4.59 -10.63
CA SER A 110 8.15 5.72 -11.34
C SER A 110 9.34 6.31 -10.57
N GLU A 111 9.89 7.40 -11.07
CA GLU A 111 10.85 8.21 -10.34
C GLU A 111 10.15 9.35 -9.59
N TYR A 112 10.72 9.74 -8.43
CA TYR A 112 10.20 10.86 -7.63
C TYR A 112 10.03 12.15 -8.44
N SER A 113 10.95 12.42 -9.38
CA SER A 113 10.91 13.57 -10.28
C SER A 113 9.75 13.55 -11.28
N GLN A 114 9.21 12.37 -11.57
CA GLN A 114 8.15 12.14 -12.55
C GLN A 114 6.74 12.14 -11.93
N TRP A 115 6.58 12.59 -10.68
CA TRP A 115 5.34 12.48 -9.92
C TRP A 115 4.09 13.01 -10.64
N LYS A 116 4.21 14.07 -11.46
CA LYS A 116 3.08 14.62 -12.22
C LYS A 116 2.57 13.65 -13.28
N TYR A 117 3.48 12.98 -13.98
CA TYR A 117 3.13 11.98 -15.00
C TYR A 117 2.60 10.69 -14.36
N THR A 118 3.12 10.36 -13.18
CA THR A 118 2.63 9.23 -12.38
C THR A 118 1.17 9.44 -11.96
N LEU A 119 0.79 10.67 -11.61
CA LEU A 119 -0.60 11.02 -11.32
C LEU A 119 -1.50 10.93 -12.57
N GLU A 120 -0.99 11.28 -13.76
CA GLU A 120 -1.74 11.13 -15.02
C GLU A 120 -2.09 9.64 -15.27
N VAL A 121 -1.15 8.73 -15.01
CA VAL A 121 -1.43 7.28 -15.09
C VAL A 121 -2.41 6.82 -14.00
N ALA A 122 -2.25 7.30 -12.77
CA ALA A 122 -3.18 6.98 -11.68
C ALA A 122 -4.62 7.44 -12.00
N ARG A 123 -4.77 8.61 -12.64
CA ARG A 123 -6.07 9.11 -13.08
C ARG A 123 -6.71 8.19 -14.12
N LEU A 124 -5.95 7.67 -15.09
CA LEU A 124 -6.50 6.72 -16.06
C LEU A 124 -7.13 5.49 -15.37
N ILE A 125 -6.49 4.99 -14.30
CA ILE A 125 -7.01 3.87 -13.52
C ILE A 125 -8.29 4.27 -12.78
N VAL A 126 -8.28 5.43 -12.13
CA VAL A 126 -9.46 5.96 -11.42
C VAL A 126 -10.63 6.16 -12.36
N ASP A 127 -10.41 6.81 -13.52
CA ASP A 127 -11.45 7.07 -14.51
C ASP A 127 -12.04 5.76 -15.08
N GLU A 128 -11.22 4.72 -15.22
CA GLU A 128 -11.71 3.42 -15.69
C GLU A 128 -12.49 2.68 -14.59
N LEU A 129 -12.04 2.76 -13.34
CA LEU A 129 -12.78 2.22 -12.20
C LEU A 129 -14.15 2.89 -12.02
N GLU A 130 -14.24 4.20 -12.21
CA GLU A 130 -15.51 4.93 -12.16
C GLU A 130 -16.49 4.46 -13.24
N LYS A 131 -16.03 4.16 -14.46
CA LYS A 131 -16.86 3.60 -15.53
C LYS A 131 -17.39 2.19 -15.18
N GLU A 132 -16.63 1.44 -14.39
CA GLU A 132 -17.03 0.13 -13.87
C GLU A 132 -17.84 0.23 -12.57
N GLY A 133 -18.28 1.43 -12.18
CA GLY A 133 -19.11 1.66 -11.00
C GLY A 133 -18.36 1.76 -9.67
N LEU A 134 -17.03 1.69 -9.67
CA LEU A 134 -16.17 1.78 -8.48
C LEU A 134 -15.63 3.19 -8.29
N SER A 135 -16.10 3.93 -7.31
CA SER A 135 -15.64 5.29 -7.00
C SER A 135 -15.43 5.57 -5.52
N LYS A 136 -16.40 5.20 -4.67
CA LYS A 136 -16.38 5.55 -3.24
C LYS A 136 -15.39 4.70 -2.45
N SER A 137 -15.19 3.45 -2.86
CA SER A 137 -14.25 2.52 -2.24
C SER A 137 -12.83 2.64 -2.78
N VAL A 138 -12.58 3.55 -3.72
CA VAL A 138 -11.25 3.80 -4.28
C VAL A 138 -10.48 4.80 -3.41
N TYR A 139 -9.19 4.55 -3.22
CA TYR A 139 -8.25 5.50 -2.62
C TYR A 139 -6.87 5.39 -3.23
N LEU A 140 -6.13 6.48 -3.19
CA LEU A 140 -4.77 6.56 -3.69
C LEU A 140 -3.78 6.64 -2.52
N LYS A 141 -2.57 6.13 -2.74
CA LYS A 141 -1.53 6.13 -1.73
C LYS A 141 -0.17 6.44 -2.36
N TRP A 142 0.35 7.63 -2.10
CA TRP A 142 1.70 7.99 -2.52
C TRP A 142 2.70 7.38 -1.54
N SER A 143 3.55 6.46 -2.02
CA SER A 143 4.46 5.66 -1.17
C SER A 143 5.90 6.19 -1.10
N GLY A 144 6.26 7.13 -1.97
CA GLY A 144 7.60 7.72 -2.08
C GLY A 144 8.02 7.95 -3.53
N ASN A 145 8.41 6.93 -4.27
CA ASN A 145 8.77 7.04 -5.69
C ASN A 145 7.61 6.78 -6.64
N GLY A 146 6.51 6.25 -6.13
CA GLY A 146 5.36 5.90 -6.94
C GLY A 146 4.06 6.04 -6.17
N ILE A 147 2.98 5.73 -6.84
CA ILE A 147 1.62 5.78 -6.30
C ILE A 147 0.95 4.42 -6.45
N HIS A 148 0.16 4.04 -5.46
CA HIS A 148 -0.73 2.90 -5.56
C HIS A 148 -2.17 3.41 -5.69
N VAL A 149 -2.93 2.86 -6.62
CA VAL A 149 -4.39 2.96 -6.64
C VAL A 149 -4.93 1.70 -5.99
N HIS A 150 -5.83 1.83 -5.03
CA HIS A 150 -6.41 0.72 -4.29
C HIS A 150 -7.92 0.74 -4.39
N VAL A 151 -8.52 -0.44 -4.47
CA VAL A 151 -9.94 -0.65 -4.12
C VAL A 151 -9.95 -1.26 -2.73
N HIS A 152 -10.72 -0.66 -1.82
CA HIS A 152 -10.86 -1.19 -0.45
C HIS A 152 -11.42 -2.61 -0.51
N GLU A 153 -10.78 -3.57 0.16
CA GLU A 153 -11.16 -4.98 0.10
C GLU A 153 -12.62 -5.28 0.50
N LYS A 154 -13.21 -4.41 1.32
CA LYS A 154 -14.62 -4.52 1.73
C LYS A 154 -15.59 -3.93 0.72
N ALA A 155 -15.10 -3.44 -0.44
CA ALA A 155 -15.97 -3.11 -1.57
C ALA A 155 -16.61 -4.36 -2.19
N PHE A 156 -16.00 -5.51 -1.98
CA PHE A 156 -16.53 -6.81 -2.39
C PHE A 156 -17.35 -7.41 -1.24
N SER A 157 -18.51 -7.96 -1.59
CA SER A 157 -19.42 -8.58 -0.60
C SER A 157 -18.86 -9.92 -0.10
N ASP A 158 -19.35 -10.35 1.07
CA ASP A 158 -18.98 -11.66 1.61
C ASP A 158 -19.45 -12.78 0.66
N GLU A 159 -20.54 -12.57 -0.07
CA GLU A 159 -21.05 -13.53 -1.07
C GLU A 159 -20.05 -13.76 -2.21
N ILE A 160 -19.44 -12.72 -2.74
CA ILE A 160 -18.39 -12.83 -3.77
C ILE A 160 -17.21 -13.63 -3.22
N TYR A 161 -16.75 -13.33 -2.01
CA TYR A 161 -15.62 -14.04 -1.38
C TYR A 161 -15.91 -15.50 -1.06
N THR A 162 -17.17 -15.93 -0.98
CA THR A 162 -17.53 -17.35 -0.86
C THR A 162 -17.44 -18.11 -2.18
N ARG A 163 -17.55 -17.41 -3.31
CA ARG A 163 -17.53 -17.98 -4.68
C ARG A 163 -16.15 -17.93 -5.31
N ILE A 164 -15.40 -16.86 -5.08
CA ILE A 164 -14.12 -16.61 -5.73
C ILE A 164 -13.09 -16.30 -4.65
N LYS A 165 -11.91 -16.92 -4.76
CA LYS A 165 -10.84 -16.70 -3.78
C LYS A 165 -10.37 -15.22 -3.82
N PRO A 166 -10.09 -14.60 -2.66
CA PRO A 166 -9.70 -13.19 -2.58
C PRO A 166 -8.47 -12.84 -3.42
N ILE A 167 -7.53 -13.76 -3.56
CA ILE A 167 -6.32 -13.55 -4.37
C ILE A 167 -6.67 -13.45 -5.84
N ASP A 168 -7.59 -14.29 -6.33
CA ASP A 168 -8.03 -14.31 -7.72
C ASP A 168 -8.82 -13.03 -8.06
N ILE A 169 -9.72 -12.60 -7.17
CA ILE A 169 -10.41 -11.31 -7.32
C ILE A 169 -9.39 -10.18 -7.43
N GLY A 170 -8.45 -10.11 -6.47
CA GLY A 170 -7.44 -9.06 -6.45
C GLY A 170 -6.59 -9.01 -7.73
N PHE A 171 -6.26 -10.17 -8.30
CA PHE A 171 -5.51 -10.25 -9.55
C PHE A 171 -6.36 -9.90 -10.77
N SER A 172 -7.55 -10.52 -10.89
CA SER A 172 -8.41 -10.37 -12.08
C SER A 172 -8.92 -8.95 -12.25
N VAL A 173 -9.33 -8.31 -11.17
CA VAL A 173 -9.78 -6.90 -11.20
C VAL A 173 -8.65 -5.97 -11.65
N VAL A 174 -7.44 -6.16 -11.14
CA VAL A 174 -6.29 -5.35 -11.53
C VAL A 174 -5.96 -5.59 -13.00
N GLU A 175 -5.89 -6.85 -13.44
CA GLU A 175 -5.57 -7.22 -14.81
C GLU A 175 -6.61 -6.70 -15.81
N TYR A 176 -7.90 -6.80 -15.48
CA TYR A 176 -8.98 -6.33 -16.33
C TYR A 176 -8.86 -4.83 -16.65
N ILE A 177 -8.66 -4.00 -15.63
CA ILE A 177 -8.49 -2.57 -15.82
C ILE A 177 -7.19 -2.26 -16.58
N LEU A 178 -6.07 -2.93 -16.26
CA LEU A 178 -4.81 -2.72 -16.97
C LEU A 178 -4.92 -2.98 -18.46
N ARG A 179 -5.60 -4.05 -18.87
CA ARG A 179 -5.84 -4.35 -20.30
C ARG A 179 -6.57 -3.24 -21.02
N LYS A 180 -7.53 -2.57 -20.35
CA LYS A 180 -8.29 -1.46 -20.93
C LYS A 180 -7.48 -0.18 -21.13
N ILE A 181 -6.41 0.01 -20.36
CA ILE A 181 -5.66 1.27 -20.35
C ILE A 181 -4.20 1.14 -20.81
N SER A 182 -3.72 -0.06 -21.13
CA SER A 182 -2.32 -0.32 -21.50
C SER A 182 -1.81 0.60 -22.61
N ASP A 183 -2.58 0.77 -23.68
CA ASP A 183 -2.22 1.65 -24.78
C ASP A 183 -2.12 3.12 -24.37
N LYS A 184 -3.00 3.56 -23.46
CA LYS A 184 -2.97 4.93 -22.92
C LYS A 184 -1.73 5.17 -22.07
N ILE A 185 -1.33 4.19 -21.25
CA ILE A 185 -0.08 4.26 -20.46
C ILE A 185 1.12 4.36 -21.41
N TYR A 186 1.15 3.54 -22.46
CA TYR A 186 2.20 3.61 -23.48
C TYR A 186 2.26 5.01 -24.13
N LEU A 187 1.13 5.58 -24.50
CA LEU A 187 1.06 6.92 -25.10
C LEU A 187 1.56 8.03 -24.15
N ILE A 188 1.28 7.95 -22.85
CA ILE A 188 1.81 8.88 -21.85
C ILE A 188 3.35 8.80 -21.83
N ASN A 189 3.91 7.60 -21.75
CA ASN A 189 5.36 7.42 -21.76
C ASN A 189 6.01 7.99 -23.03
N GLN A 190 5.39 7.82 -24.18
CA GLN A 190 5.87 8.38 -25.45
C GLN A 190 5.72 9.92 -25.49
N LYS A 191 4.57 10.44 -25.09
CA LYS A 191 4.29 11.89 -25.06
C LYS A 191 5.33 12.68 -24.28
N TYR A 192 5.78 12.13 -23.16
CA TYR A 192 6.75 12.80 -22.30
C TYR A 192 8.19 12.35 -22.50
N GLY A 193 8.46 11.42 -23.42
CA GLY A 193 9.80 10.94 -23.72
C GLY A 193 10.53 10.40 -22.51
N LEU A 194 9.84 9.67 -21.62
CA LEU A 194 10.39 9.24 -20.34
C LEU A 194 11.48 8.19 -20.55
N THR A 195 12.71 8.49 -20.11
CA THR A 195 13.85 7.56 -20.16
C THR A 195 13.60 6.32 -19.30
N ASN A 196 12.97 6.50 -18.15
CA ASN A 196 12.45 5.42 -17.30
C ASN A 196 10.93 5.41 -17.43
N PRO A 197 10.35 4.56 -18.28
CA PRO A 197 8.90 4.52 -18.49
C PRO A 197 8.17 4.21 -17.19
N ILE A 198 7.03 4.87 -16.97
CA ILE A 198 6.13 4.54 -15.87
C ILE A 198 5.56 3.16 -16.15
N LYS A 199 5.65 2.29 -15.16
CA LYS A 199 5.13 0.91 -15.21
C LYS A 199 4.01 0.74 -14.20
N VAL A 200 3.02 -0.04 -14.58
CA VAL A 200 1.97 -0.50 -13.69
C VAL A 200 2.03 -2.01 -13.66
N GLU A 201 2.33 -2.57 -12.51
CA GLU A 201 2.54 -4.00 -12.36
C GLU A 201 1.34 -4.67 -11.68
N ASN A 202 0.99 -5.85 -12.20
CA ASN A 202 0.05 -6.78 -11.59
C ASN A 202 0.77 -8.11 -11.32
N LEU A 203 1.58 -8.13 -10.27
CA LEU A 203 2.32 -9.33 -9.90
C LEU A 203 1.44 -10.26 -9.03
N MET A 204 1.27 -11.50 -9.46
CA MET A 204 0.64 -12.55 -8.66
C MET A 204 1.62 -12.98 -7.56
N ASP A 205 1.78 -12.13 -6.55
CA ASP A 205 2.57 -12.41 -5.35
C ASP A 205 1.63 -12.55 -4.14
N PRO A 206 1.44 -13.78 -3.61
CA PRO A 206 0.63 -13.98 -2.41
C PRO A 206 1.19 -13.26 -1.17
N GLN A 207 2.47 -12.94 -1.17
CA GLN A 207 3.13 -12.24 -0.06
C GLN A 207 3.27 -10.73 -0.27
N ARG A 208 2.59 -10.17 -1.28
CA ARG A 208 2.69 -8.74 -1.60
C ARG A 208 2.38 -7.88 -0.38
N ILE A 209 3.25 -6.93 -0.13
CA ILE A 209 3.12 -5.96 0.95
C ILE A 209 3.17 -4.55 0.40
N PHE A 210 2.45 -3.64 1.05
CA PHE A 210 2.43 -2.21 0.71
C PHE A 210 2.79 -1.36 1.91
N THR A 211 3.44 -0.23 1.68
CA THR A 211 3.76 0.75 2.73
C THR A 211 2.48 1.17 3.46
N ALA A 212 2.48 1.06 4.78
CA ALA A 212 1.34 1.50 5.59
C ALA A 212 1.17 3.03 5.52
N PRO A 213 -0.06 3.55 5.58
CA PRO A 213 -0.31 4.99 5.63
C PRO A 213 0.49 5.65 6.75
N LEU A 214 1.04 6.83 6.48
CA LEU A 214 1.93 7.59 7.34
C LEU A 214 3.23 6.87 7.73
N SER A 215 3.55 5.71 7.18
CA SER A 215 4.88 5.13 7.35
C SER A 215 5.92 5.90 6.53
N LEU A 216 7.13 6.04 7.07
CA LEU A 216 8.25 6.65 6.34
C LEU A 216 8.68 5.77 5.17
N HIS A 217 9.03 6.40 4.04
CA HIS A 217 9.63 5.68 2.91
C HIS A 217 10.98 5.07 3.31
N LYS A 218 11.35 3.98 2.65
CA LYS A 218 12.56 3.19 2.96
C LYS A 218 13.86 3.98 2.92
N THR A 219 13.99 4.94 2.00
CA THR A 219 15.22 5.73 1.77
C THR A 219 14.97 7.23 1.79
N LEU A 220 13.85 7.71 1.25
CA LEU A 220 13.52 9.13 1.19
C LEU A 220 12.94 9.62 2.53
N ASP A 221 13.15 10.89 2.83
CA ASP A 221 12.55 11.54 4.00
C ASP A 221 11.15 12.08 3.67
N VAL A 222 10.26 11.15 3.28
CA VAL A 222 8.85 11.38 2.98
C VAL A 222 7.97 10.38 3.73
N ALA A 223 6.74 10.80 4.05
CA ALA A 223 5.70 9.95 4.61
C ALA A 223 4.81 9.39 3.49
N CYS A 224 4.40 8.13 3.63
CA CYS A 224 3.36 7.55 2.78
C CYS A 224 2.01 8.16 3.13
N ILE A 225 1.34 8.81 2.19
CA ILE A 225 0.05 9.46 2.44
C ILE A 225 -1.06 8.84 1.59
N CYS A 226 -2.27 8.84 2.12
CA CYS A 226 -3.47 8.51 1.37
C CYS A 226 -4.24 9.78 1.01
N PHE A 227 -4.97 9.72 -0.10
CA PHE A 227 -5.94 10.72 -0.54
C PHE A 227 -7.03 10.06 -1.39
N LYS A 228 -8.13 10.76 -1.60
CA LYS A 228 -9.26 10.26 -2.39
C LYS A 228 -9.14 10.68 -3.85
N PRO A 229 -9.86 10.01 -4.80
CA PRO A 229 -9.84 10.34 -6.22
C PRO A 229 -10.11 11.81 -6.55
N ASP A 230 -11.02 12.46 -5.85
CA ASP A 230 -11.36 13.87 -6.00
C ASP A 230 -10.26 14.85 -5.56
N GLU A 231 -9.25 14.37 -4.85
CA GLU A 231 -8.10 15.16 -4.43
C GLU A 231 -6.91 15.07 -5.41
N ILE A 232 -6.99 14.22 -6.45
CA ILE A 232 -5.85 13.93 -7.34
C ILE A 232 -5.35 15.18 -8.08
N ASP A 233 -6.24 16.08 -8.49
CA ASP A 233 -5.88 17.34 -9.19
C ASP A 233 -5.22 18.36 -8.28
N ASN A 234 -5.47 18.24 -6.98
CA ASN A 234 -4.90 19.13 -5.97
C ASN A 234 -3.65 18.55 -5.30
N PHE A 235 -3.29 17.30 -5.67
CA PHE A 235 -2.12 16.66 -5.08
C PHE A 235 -0.85 17.45 -5.39
N ASP A 236 -0.04 17.65 -4.36
CA ASP A 236 1.31 18.19 -4.46
C ASP A 236 2.27 17.31 -3.66
N ILE A 237 3.46 17.11 -4.21
CA ILE A 237 4.47 16.24 -3.59
C ILE A 237 4.86 16.69 -2.17
N SER A 238 4.70 17.97 -1.87
CA SER A 238 4.94 18.52 -0.52
C SER A 238 3.99 17.95 0.55
N TRP A 239 2.85 17.37 0.14
CA TRP A 239 1.95 16.67 1.07
C TRP A 239 2.62 15.51 1.80
N THR A 240 3.68 14.96 1.20
CA THR A 240 4.46 13.85 1.79
C THR A 240 5.45 14.29 2.87
N ASN A 241 5.54 15.60 3.19
CA ASN A 241 6.45 16.11 4.19
C ASN A 241 6.16 15.47 5.56
N PRO A 242 7.11 14.74 6.16
CA PRO A 242 6.90 14.04 7.43
C PRO A 242 6.62 14.95 8.63
N GLU A 243 7.07 16.19 8.60
CA GLU A 243 6.80 17.15 9.69
C GLU A 243 5.31 17.48 9.74
N LYS A 244 4.69 17.69 8.56
CA LYS A 244 3.27 18.02 8.42
C LYS A 244 2.67 17.30 7.21
N PRO A 245 2.48 15.98 7.26
CA PRO A 245 1.93 15.24 6.15
C PRO A 245 0.46 15.64 5.94
N ARG A 246 0.08 15.92 4.69
CA ARG A 246 -1.32 16.09 4.32
C ARG A 246 -1.86 14.73 3.90
N HIS A 247 -2.55 14.08 4.81
CA HIS A 247 -3.07 12.73 4.68
C HIS A 247 -4.58 12.72 4.92
N ASN A 248 -5.30 12.06 4.02
CA ASN A 248 -6.75 11.90 4.13
C ASN A 248 -7.05 10.53 4.77
N PRO A 249 -7.68 10.48 5.98
CA PRO A 249 -8.02 9.24 6.65
C PRO A 249 -9.22 8.51 6.04
N ASP A 250 -9.91 9.11 5.07
CA ASP A 250 -11.10 8.56 4.41
C ASP A 250 -10.77 7.40 3.45
N TRP A 251 -9.51 6.98 3.36
CA TRP A 251 -9.15 5.72 2.74
C TRP A 251 -9.89 4.51 3.34
N ARG A 252 -10.36 4.65 4.59
CA ARG A 252 -11.15 3.63 5.31
C ARG A 252 -12.59 3.51 4.83
N LYS A 253 -13.10 4.51 4.10
CA LYS A 253 -14.49 4.55 3.62
C LYS A 253 -14.64 3.66 2.40
N TYR A 254 -15.70 2.87 2.41
CA TYR A 254 -16.08 1.97 1.33
C TYR A 254 -17.59 1.81 1.29
N ILE A 255 -18.09 1.31 0.16
CA ILE A 255 -19.47 0.85 -0.01
C ILE A 255 -19.40 -0.64 -0.27
N LYS A 256 -20.03 -1.44 0.62
CA LYS A 256 -20.08 -2.90 0.49
C LYS A 256 -20.87 -3.29 -0.75
N GLY A 257 -20.29 -4.16 -1.58
CA GLY A 257 -20.89 -4.60 -2.85
C GLY A 257 -20.63 -3.67 -4.04
N GLU A 258 -19.95 -2.52 -3.86
CA GLU A 258 -19.64 -1.60 -4.96
C GLU A 258 -18.77 -2.26 -6.05
N GLY A 259 -17.96 -3.25 -5.69
CA GLY A 259 -17.09 -3.97 -6.59
C GLY A 259 -17.61 -5.31 -7.12
N ASP A 260 -18.81 -5.73 -6.73
CA ASP A 260 -19.30 -7.09 -6.99
C ASP A 260 -19.49 -7.39 -8.48
N GLU A 261 -19.89 -6.40 -9.28
CA GLU A 261 -20.06 -6.57 -10.73
C GLU A 261 -18.71 -6.69 -11.46
N LEU A 262 -17.63 -6.20 -10.86
CA LEU A 262 -16.29 -6.24 -11.43
C LEU A 262 -15.52 -7.51 -11.01
N ALA A 263 -15.99 -8.26 -10.02
CA ALA A 263 -15.33 -9.47 -9.50
C ALA A 263 -15.66 -10.77 -10.33
#